data_f0fa1e8bd9e8baceefae1ccf08faa7a3
#
_entry.id   f0fa1e8bd9e8baceefae1ccf08faa7a3
#
_cell.length_a   1.000
_cell.length_b   1.000
_cell.length_c   1.000
_cell.angle_alpha   90.00
_cell.angle_beta   90.00
_cell.angle_gamma   90.00
#
_symmetry.space_group_name_H-M   'P 1'
#
loop_
_entity.id
_entity.type
_entity.pdbx_description
1 polymer ?
#
loop_
_entity_poly.entity_id
_entity_poly.type
_entity_poly.pdbx_seq_one_letter_code
_entity_poly.pdbx_strand_id
1 'polypeptide(L)'
;MDEDQLSLFDKNILHNFSLSNIMNALTILNPTKLLEQVANAIDVLQKYVGVHFSNRTCFGLYVHICCLIERLVVSRNAEYDPSLDFLHEHKDFVDYVKKAFKQVEDFYGVDIPTEEMIYIYNYVKNN
;
A
#
# COMPACT_ATOMS: atom_id res chain seq x y z
N MET A 1 13.07 -5.79 6.66
CA MET A 1 13.56 -5.94 5.27
C MET A 1 14.99 -5.43 5.23
N ASP A 2 15.92 -6.20 4.69
CA ASP A 2 17.32 -5.80 4.56
C ASP A 2 17.58 -5.10 3.21
N GLU A 3 18.81 -4.64 3.00
CA GLU A 3 19.18 -3.93 1.78
C GLU A 3 19.02 -4.78 0.52
N ASP A 4 19.31 -6.08 0.62
CA ASP A 4 19.17 -6.99 -0.53
C ASP A 4 17.71 -7.17 -0.92
N GLN A 5 16.80 -7.26 0.04
CA GLN A 5 15.37 -7.34 -0.21
C GLN A 5 14.84 -6.06 -0.82
N LEU A 6 15.31 -4.91 -0.35
CA LEU A 6 14.95 -3.62 -0.89
C LEU A 6 15.42 -3.46 -2.34
N SER A 7 16.68 -3.85 -2.62
CA SER A 7 17.24 -3.80 -3.96
C SER A 7 16.50 -4.74 -4.93
N LEU A 8 16.12 -5.92 -4.47
CA LEU A 8 15.34 -6.87 -5.26
C LEU A 8 13.94 -6.30 -5.56
N PHE A 9 13.34 -5.64 -4.58
CA PHE A 9 12.04 -5.00 -4.72
C PHE A 9 12.08 -3.88 -5.78
N ASP A 10 13.11 -3.04 -5.73
CA ASP A 10 13.33 -1.98 -6.73
C ASP A 10 13.50 -2.56 -8.13
N LYS A 11 14.25 -3.64 -8.27
CA LYS A 11 14.44 -4.33 -9.55
C LYS A 11 13.13 -4.87 -10.10
N ASN A 12 12.27 -5.41 -9.24
CA ASN A 12 10.96 -5.91 -9.64
C ASN A 12 10.07 -4.79 -10.16
N ILE A 13 10.10 -3.63 -9.53
CA ILE A 13 9.36 -2.46 -9.99
C ILE A 13 9.85 -2.03 -11.37
N LEU A 14 11.15 -1.88 -11.54
CA LEU A 14 11.75 -1.49 -12.81
C LEU A 14 11.47 -2.51 -13.92
N HIS A 15 11.43 -3.79 -13.56
CA HIS A 15 11.11 -4.86 -14.50
C HIS A 15 9.67 -4.81 -14.98
N ASN A 16 8.73 -4.43 -14.10
CA ASN A 16 7.30 -4.43 -14.38
C ASN A 16 6.80 -3.16 -15.08
N PHE A 17 7.61 -2.10 -15.09
CA PHE A 17 7.22 -0.82 -15.70
C PHE A 17 8.17 -0.46 -16.85
N SER A 18 7.60 0.03 -17.95
CA SER A 18 8.41 0.64 -19.00
C SER A 18 9.02 1.94 -18.48
N LEU A 19 10.13 2.37 -19.07
CA LEU A 19 10.78 3.63 -18.72
C LEU A 19 9.82 4.81 -18.80
N SER A 20 8.98 4.83 -19.82
CA SER A 20 7.96 5.88 -20.01
C SER A 20 6.98 5.92 -18.83
N ASN A 21 6.51 4.76 -18.37
CA ASN A 21 5.61 4.69 -17.23
C ASN A 21 6.28 5.13 -15.93
N ILE A 22 7.55 4.77 -15.75
CA ILE A 22 8.33 5.20 -14.58
C ILE A 22 8.46 6.72 -14.57
N MET A 23 8.78 7.33 -15.70
CA MET A 23 8.90 8.78 -15.80
C MET A 23 7.56 9.48 -15.53
N ASN A 24 6.46 8.93 -16.03
CA ASN A 24 5.13 9.47 -15.75
C ASN A 24 4.79 9.36 -14.26
N ALA A 25 5.10 8.24 -13.64
CA ALA A 25 4.89 8.05 -12.20
C ALA A 25 5.70 9.07 -11.39
N LEU A 26 6.96 9.28 -11.73
CA LEU A 26 7.81 10.27 -11.06
C LEU A 26 7.31 11.70 -11.24
N THR A 27 6.64 11.99 -12.34
CA THR A 27 6.06 13.30 -12.61
C THR A 27 4.78 13.52 -11.82
N ILE A 28 3.93 12.48 -11.73
CA ILE A 28 2.65 12.53 -11.03
C ILE A 28 2.85 12.42 -9.51
N LEU A 29 3.77 11.53 -9.09
CA LEU A 29 4.00 11.23 -7.70
C LEU A 29 5.19 12.04 -7.17
N ASN A 30 4.90 12.98 -6.27
CA ASN A 30 5.95 13.58 -5.46
C ASN A 30 6.34 12.56 -4.39
N PRO A 31 7.58 12.00 -4.42
CA PRO A 31 7.94 10.93 -3.48
C PRO A 31 7.83 11.35 -2.02
N THR A 32 8.25 12.57 -1.69
CA THR A 32 8.16 13.08 -0.32
C THR A 32 6.71 13.13 0.15
N LYS A 33 5.82 13.62 -0.70
CA LYS A 33 4.40 13.72 -0.37
C LYS A 33 3.76 12.34 -0.20
N LEU A 34 4.09 11.40 -1.08
CA LEU A 34 3.60 10.03 -0.98
C LEU A 34 4.07 9.39 0.33
N LEU A 35 5.34 9.53 0.66
CA LEU A 35 5.92 8.98 1.88
C LEU A 35 5.23 9.53 3.12
N GLU A 36 4.99 10.84 3.18
CA GLU A 36 4.29 11.47 4.30
C GLU A 36 2.85 10.94 4.46
N GLN A 37 2.13 10.87 3.36
CA GLN A 37 0.73 10.45 3.40
C GLN A 37 0.59 8.98 3.80
N VAL A 38 1.46 8.11 3.29
CA VAL A 38 1.44 6.69 3.64
C VAL A 38 1.85 6.50 5.10
N ALA A 39 2.86 7.21 5.57
CA ALA A 39 3.26 7.13 6.99
C ALA A 39 2.12 7.56 7.91
N ASN A 40 1.43 8.65 7.59
CA ASN A 40 0.28 9.10 8.37
C ASN A 40 -0.86 8.07 8.35
N ALA A 41 -1.11 7.46 7.20
CA ALA A 41 -2.14 6.44 7.08
C ALA A 41 -1.83 5.21 7.92
N ILE A 42 -0.57 4.78 7.95
CA ILE A 42 -0.13 3.66 8.80
C ILE A 42 -0.32 4.00 10.28
N ASP A 43 0.00 5.22 10.70
CA ASP A 43 -0.24 5.66 12.09
C ASP A 43 -1.72 5.61 12.45
N VAL A 44 -2.58 6.07 11.56
CA VAL A 44 -4.03 6.03 11.77
C VAL A 44 -4.52 4.58 11.85
N LEU A 45 -4.00 3.71 10.98
CA LEU A 45 -4.35 2.29 11.00
C LEU A 45 -4.00 1.64 12.34
N GLN A 46 -2.80 1.94 12.89
CA GLN A 46 -2.40 1.46 14.21
C GLN A 46 -3.43 1.84 15.28
N LYS A 47 -3.91 3.07 15.25
CA LYS A 47 -4.90 3.56 16.20
C LYS A 47 -6.22 2.81 16.10
N TYR A 48 -6.69 2.54 14.88
CA TYR A 48 -7.93 1.79 14.68
C TYR A 48 -7.79 0.33 15.12
N VAL A 49 -6.68 -0.29 14.79
CA VAL A 49 -6.42 -1.70 15.16
C VAL A 49 -6.17 -1.83 16.66
N GLY A 50 -5.62 -0.79 17.29
CA GLY A 50 -5.33 -0.79 18.72
C GLY A 50 -4.05 -1.54 19.09
N VAL A 51 -3.15 -1.75 18.13
CA VAL A 51 -1.89 -2.47 18.33
C VAL A 51 -0.74 -1.60 17.81
N HIS A 52 0.33 -1.55 18.57
CA HIS A 52 1.55 -0.87 18.15
C HIS A 52 2.32 -1.76 17.18
N PHE A 53 2.53 -1.28 15.95
CA PHE A 53 3.28 -2.03 14.95
C PHE A 53 4.78 -1.91 15.23
N SER A 54 5.48 -3.03 15.12
CA SER A 54 6.95 -3.04 15.20
C SER A 54 7.54 -2.24 14.04
N ASN A 55 8.80 -1.82 14.18
CA ASN A 55 9.51 -1.13 13.10
C ASN A 55 9.54 -1.96 11.82
N ARG A 56 9.70 -3.26 11.95
CA ARG A 56 9.68 -4.19 10.82
C ARG A 56 8.34 -4.19 10.11
N THR A 57 7.24 -4.23 10.86
CA THR A 57 5.88 -4.20 10.29
C THR A 57 5.61 -2.87 9.62
N CYS A 58 5.93 -1.75 10.28
CA CYS A 58 5.75 -0.42 9.70
C CYS A 58 6.54 -0.26 8.41
N PHE A 59 7.80 -0.68 8.40
CA PHE A 59 8.65 -0.56 7.22
C PHE A 59 8.13 -1.42 6.06
N GLY A 60 7.73 -2.67 6.35
CA GLY A 60 7.16 -3.55 5.33
C GLY A 60 5.89 -3.00 4.72
N LEU A 61 4.97 -2.51 5.55
CA LEU A 61 3.75 -1.87 5.08
C LEU A 61 4.05 -0.62 4.26
N TYR A 62 4.97 0.19 4.73
CA TYR A 62 5.36 1.44 4.09
C TYR A 62 5.85 1.20 2.66
N VAL A 63 6.81 0.29 2.51
CA VAL A 63 7.37 -0.05 1.20
C VAL A 63 6.30 -0.66 0.29
N HIS A 64 5.54 -1.61 0.81
CA HIS A 64 4.50 -2.30 0.04
C HIS A 64 3.44 -1.32 -0.47
N ILE A 65 2.94 -0.46 0.41
CA ILE A 65 1.86 0.46 0.07
C ILE A 65 2.35 1.56 -0.88
N CYS A 66 3.55 2.11 -0.68
CA CYS A 66 4.09 3.10 -1.61
C CYS A 66 4.20 2.52 -3.03
N CYS A 67 4.69 1.30 -3.16
CA CYS A 67 4.80 0.64 -4.45
C CYS A 67 3.42 0.31 -5.04
N LEU A 68 2.48 -0.06 -4.20
CA LEU A 68 1.10 -0.31 -4.62
C LEU A 68 0.47 0.96 -5.21
N ILE A 69 0.60 2.09 -4.53
CA ILE A 69 0.05 3.36 -5.00
C ILE A 69 0.68 3.75 -6.35
N GLU A 70 2.00 3.62 -6.49
CA GLU A 70 2.66 3.87 -7.76
C GLU A 70 2.07 3.01 -8.87
N ARG A 71 1.90 1.73 -8.61
CA ARG A 71 1.34 0.78 -9.59
C ARG A 71 -0.09 1.14 -9.96
N LEU A 72 -0.92 1.48 -8.98
CA LEU A 72 -2.31 1.84 -9.21
C LEU A 72 -2.44 3.13 -10.02
N VAL A 73 -1.57 4.12 -9.77
CA VAL A 73 -1.56 5.38 -10.52
C VAL A 73 -1.16 5.14 -11.98
N VAL A 74 -0.14 4.33 -12.20
CA VAL A 74 0.39 4.06 -13.55
C VAL A 74 -0.52 3.13 -14.34
N SER A 75 -1.08 2.10 -13.69
CA SER A 75 -1.86 1.05 -14.34
C SER A 75 -3.28 1.02 -13.78
N ARG A 76 -4.05 2.08 -14.10
CA ARG A 76 -5.41 2.26 -13.57
C ARG A 76 -6.42 1.20 -14.02
N ASN A 77 -6.07 0.42 -15.03
CA ASN A 77 -6.95 -0.61 -15.59
C ASN A 77 -6.70 -2.00 -14.98
N ALA A 78 -5.89 -2.09 -13.92
CA ALA A 78 -5.69 -3.35 -13.24
C ALA A 78 -7.01 -3.84 -12.64
N GLU A 79 -7.44 -5.04 -13.05
CA GLU A 79 -8.65 -5.65 -12.53
C GLU A 79 -8.28 -6.59 -11.38
N TYR A 80 -9.02 -6.48 -10.29
CA TYR A 80 -8.87 -7.34 -9.13
C TYR A 80 -10.23 -7.96 -8.82
N ASP A 81 -10.25 -9.26 -8.62
CA ASP A 81 -11.45 -9.94 -8.17
C ASP A 81 -11.66 -9.72 -6.68
N PRO A 82 -12.85 -9.28 -6.25
CA PRO A 82 -13.09 -9.08 -4.84
C PRO A 82 -13.06 -10.40 -4.08
N SER A 83 -12.29 -10.44 -2.98
CA SER A 83 -12.28 -11.59 -2.08
C SER A 83 -13.42 -11.44 -1.08
N LEU A 84 -14.58 -12.01 -1.40
CA LEU A 84 -15.79 -11.90 -0.60
C LEU A 84 -15.62 -12.56 0.78
N ASP A 85 -14.92 -13.69 0.82
CA ASP A 85 -14.67 -14.39 2.09
C ASP A 85 -13.86 -13.53 3.05
N PHE A 86 -12.80 -12.89 2.55
CA PHE A 86 -12.00 -11.98 3.36
C PHE A 86 -12.82 -10.80 3.86
N LEU A 87 -13.64 -10.22 3.00
CA LEU A 87 -14.51 -9.10 3.36
C LEU A 87 -15.47 -9.47 4.49
N HIS A 88 -16.02 -10.67 4.45
CA HIS A 88 -16.94 -11.15 5.48
C HIS A 88 -16.22 -11.45 6.80
N GLU A 89 -15.08 -12.13 6.73
CA GLU A 89 -14.36 -12.55 7.91
C GLU A 89 -13.64 -11.42 8.63
N HIS A 90 -13.20 -10.40 7.89
CA HIS A 90 -12.39 -9.29 8.40
C HIS A 90 -13.01 -7.93 8.11
N LYS A 91 -14.31 -7.83 8.22
CA LYS A 91 -15.07 -6.62 7.92
C LYS A 91 -14.55 -5.40 8.66
N ASP A 92 -14.27 -5.55 9.96
CA ASP A 92 -13.77 -4.43 10.77
C ASP A 92 -12.41 -3.97 10.28
N PHE A 93 -11.52 -4.91 9.95
CA PHE A 93 -10.20 -4.59 9.45
C PHE A 93 -10.25 -3.88 8.09
N VAL A 94 -11.10 -4.35 7.19
CA VAL A 94 -11.32 -3.69 5.90
C VAL A 94 -11.80 -2.25 6.10
N ASP A 95 -12.72 -2.04 7.02
CA ASP A 95 -13.22 -0.72 7.35
C ASP A 95 -12.11 0.19 7.90
N TYR A 96 -11.25 -0.34 8.77
CA TYR A 96 -10.10 0.42 9.30
C TYR A 96 -9.14 0.83 8.19
N VAL A 97 -8.84 -0.08 7.27
CA VAL A 97 -7.95 0.22 6.14
C VAL A 97 -8.57 1.30 5.25
N LYS A 98 -9.85 1.17 4.94
CA LYS A 98 -10.57 2.16 4.11
C LYS A 98 -10.56 3.54 4.76
N LYS A 99 -10.78 3.62 6.05
CA LYS A 99 -10.75 4.90 6.77
C LYS A 99 -9.35 5.47 6.87
N ALA A 100 -8.37 4.63 7.18
CA ALA A 100 -6.98 5.06 7.35
C ALA A 100 -6.37 5.57 6.05
N PHE A 101 -6.70 4.95 4.92
CA PHE A 101 -6.12 5.28 3.61
C PHE A 101 -7.03 6.13 2.73
N LYS A 102 -8.14 6.62 3.25
CA LYS A 102 -9.08 7.43 2.47
C LYS A 102 -8.42 8.66 1.86
N GLN A 103 -7.60 9.38 2.61
CA GLN A 103 -6.88 10.56 2.11
C GLN A 103 -5.94 10.19 0.97
N VAL A 104 -5.22 9.07 1.11
CA VAL A 104 -4.32 8.58 0.07
C VAL A 104 -5.10 8.21 -1.18
N GLU A 105 -6.19 7.46 -1.02
CA GLU A 105 -7.04 7.07 -2.14
C GLU A 105 -7.60 8.28 -2.87
N ASP A 106 -8.13 9.25 -2.13
CA ASP A 106 -8.72 10.45 -2.71
C ASP A 106 -7.69 11.33 -3.41
N PHE A 107 -6.53 11.49 -2.79
CA PHE A 107 -5.46 12.34 -3.34
C PHE A 107 -4.93 11.82 -4.67
N TYR A 108 -4.73 10.51 -4.77
CA TYR A 108 -4.17 9.89 -5.97
C TYR A 108 -5.24 9.37 -6.94
N GLY A 109 -6.51 9.44 -6.55
CA GLY A 109 -7.61 8.95 -7.40
C GLY A 109 -7.56 7.45 -7.62
N VAL A 110 -7.20 6.69 -6.59
CA VAL A 110 -7.06 5.23 -6.66
C VAL A 110 -7.89 4.57 -5.56
N ASP A 111 -8.19 3.28 -5.76
CA ASP A 111 -8.84 2.46 -4.74
C ASP A 111 -7.93 1.28 -4.42
N ILE A 112 -7.68 1.05 -3.13
CA ILE A 112 -6.91 -0.11 -2.69
C ILE A 112 -7.77 -1.36 -2.86
N PRO A 113 -7.32 -2.32 -3.71
CA PRO A 113 -8.10 -3.55 -3.92
C PRO A 113 -8.18 -4.41 -2.67
N THR A 114 -9.26 -5.16 -2.52
CA THR A 114 -9.46 -6.07 -1.39
C THR A 114 -8.32 -7.09 -1.28
N GLU A 115 -7.81 -7.59 -2.40
CA GLU A 115 -6.69 -8.52 -2.40
C GLU A 115 -5.44 -7.94 -1.75
N GLU A 116 -5.18 -6.65 -1.95
CA GLU A 116 -4.05 -5.97 -1.31
C GLU A 116 -4.28 -5.80 0.19
N MET A 117 -5.54 -5.69 0.62
CA MET A 117 -5.88 -5.64 2.05
C MET A 117 -5.54 -6.95 2.77
N ILE A 118 -5.57 -8.08 2.05
CA ILE A 118 -5.13 -9.37 2.60
C ILE A 118 -3.64 -9.31 2.95
N TYR A 119 -2.82 -8.71 2.09
CA TYR A 119 -1.38 -8.53 2.38
C TYR A 119 -1.16 -7.62 3.57
N ILE A 120 -1.90 -6.51 3.64
CA ILE A 120 -1.83 -5.58 4.78
C ILE A 120 -2.20 -6.32 6.07
N TYR A 121 -3.27 -7.09 6.04
CA TYR A 121 -3.71 -7.90 7.17
C TYR A 121 -2.63 -8.88 7.63
N ASN A 122 -1.96 -9.54 6.70
CA ASN A 122 -0.90 -10.48 7.04
C ASN A 122 0.29 -9.80 7.73
N TYR A 123 0.66 -8.58 7.32
CA TYR A 123 1.69 -7.81 8.03
C TYR A 123 1.26 -7.52 9.47
N VAL A 124 0.03 -7.10 9.66
CA VAL A 124 -0.50 -6.75 10.99
C VAL A 124 -0.60 -7.99 11.87
N LYS A 125 -1.09 -9.10 11.32
CA LYS A 125 -1.22 -10.37 12.03
C LYS A 125 0.12 -10.90 12.50
N ASN A 126 1.16 -10.74 11.71
CA ASN A 126 2.51 -11.23 12.00
C ASN A 126 3.40 -10.16 12.64
N ASN A 127 2.80 -9.13 13.14
CA ASN A 127 3.49 -8.01 13.76
C ASN A 127 4.42 -8.42 14.92
#